data_022a4924fb09af639dcc25a81e5cb761
#
_entry.id   022a4924fb09af639dcc25a81e5cb761
#
_cell.length_a   1.000
_cell.length_b   1.000
_cell.length_c   1.000
_cell.angle_alpha   90.00
_cell.angle_beta   90.00
_cell.angle_gamma   90.00
#
_symmetry.space_group_name_H-M   'P 1'
#
loop_
_entity.id
_entity.type
_entity.pdbx_description
1 polymer ?
#
loop_
_entity_poly.entity_id
_entity_poly.type
_entity_poly.pdbx_seq_one_letter_code
_entity_poly.pdbx_strand_id
1 'polypeptide(L)'
;VCGPESFTADHKPLMGECPSLKGFFVGCGLNSAGIMYSGGFGRALADWVVRGAPSIDIFSADVTRFHPECTGTARWLEERSHETYANQSIISWPHDQPLGGRNVRQSPLHGELEAAGCVFIESHGYERPGFFLQKGHNESGHTAPVLDYDYYGAYGHTKHQEYAYRKQIEELCTFDTPTAWASEHKACREEVAMFDVSSF
;
A
#
# COMPACT_ATOMS: atom_id res chain seq x y z
N VAL A 1 30.45 -11.42 2.92
CA VAL A 1 29.46 -12.50 2.75
C VAL A 1 28.22 -11.86 2.14
N CYS A 2 27.75 -12.41 1.04
CA CYS A 2 26.54 -11.99 0.37
C CYS A 2 25.53 -13.15 0.39
N GLY A 3 24.27 -12.88 0.64
CA GLY A 3 23.22 -13.89 0.66
C GLY A 3 21.85 -13.28 0.30
N PRO A 4 20.88 -14.12 -0.10
CA PRO A 4 19.54 -13.63 -0.38
C PRO A 4 18.86 -13.16 0.90
N GLU A 5 18.04 -12.15 0.78
CA GLU A 5 17.25 -11.59 1.85
C GLU A 5 15.78 -11.51 1.44
N SER A 6 14.85 -11.62 2.38
CA SER A 6 13.43 -11.64 2.08
C SER A 6 12.75 -10.33 2.46
N PHE A 7 12.08 -9.73 1.49
CA PHE A 7 11.23 -8.56 1.66
C PHE A 7 9.77 -8.91 1.40
N THR A 8 8.90 -8.37 2.23
CA THR A 8 7.46 -8.48 2.07
C THR A 8 6.90 -7.28 1.32
N ALA A 9 5.68 -7.38 0.85
CA ALA A 9 5.03 -6.33 0.07
C ALA A 9 4.69 -5.06 0.87
N ASP A 10 4.80 -5.08 2.19
CA ASP A 10 4.45 -3.97 3.10
C ASP A 10 5.51 -3.69 4.17
N HIS A 11 6.70 -4.24 4.02
CA HIS A 11 7.81 -4.09 4.96
C HIS A 11 7.51 -4.58 6.40
N LYS A 12 6.55 -5.49 6.57
CA LYS A 12 6.21 -6.10 7.84
C LYS A 12 6.40 -7.61 7.79
N PRO A 13 6.87 -8.26 8.86
CA PRO A 13 7.08 -9.70 8.85
C PRO A 13 5.79 -10.48 8.59
N LEU A 14 5.94 -11.78 8.28
CA LEU A 14 4.86 -12.74 8.15
C LEU A 14 4.90 -13.71 9.32
N MET A 15 3.83 -13.78 10.10
CA MET A 15 3.68 -14.67 11.23
C MET A 15 2.28 -15.27 11.25
N GLY A 16 2.17 -16.55 11.57
CA GLY A 16 0.89 -17.18 11.87
C GLY A 16 0.68 -18.53 11.27
N GLU A 17 -0.48 -19.10 11.54
CA GLU A 17 -0.92 -20.35 10.95
C GLU A 17 -1.34 -20.15 9.49
N CYS A 18 -0.87 -21.02 8.61
CA CYS A 18 -1.24 -20.99 7.20
C CYS A 18 -2.73 -21.31 7.03
N PRO A 19 -3.53 -20.45 6.39
CA PRO A 19 -4.98 -20.66 6.26
C PRO A 19 -5.36 -21.94 5.52
N SER A 20 -4.49 -22.40 4.60
CA SER A 20 -4.74 -23.60 3.79
C SER A 20 -4.23 -24.88 4.40
N LEU A 21 -3.47 -24.84 5.50
CA LEU A 21 -2.84 -26.01 6.08
C LEU A 21 -2.79 -25.92 7.61
N LYS A 22 -3.76 -26.52 8.25
CA LYS A 22 -3.87 -26.55 9.71
C LYS A 22 -2.62 -27.16 10.38
N GLY A 23 -2.13 -26.50 11.41
CA GLY A 23 -0.93 -26.90 12.16
C GLY A 23 0.39 -26.49 11.49
N PHE A 24 0.33 -25.84 10.34
CA PHE A 24 1.52 -25.32 9.66
C PHE A 24 1.67 -23.83 9.97
N PHE A 25 2.68 -23.48 10.74
CA PHE A 25 2.98 -22.11 11.13
C PHE A 25 4.14 -21.53 10.33
N VAL A 26 4.00 -20.27 9.95
CA VAL A 26 4.98 -19.51 9.19
C VAL A 26 5.57 -18.41 10.06
N GLY A 27 6.87 -18.20 9.96
CA GLY A 27 7.58 -17.09 10.56
C GLY A 27 8.72 -16.66 9.64
N CYS A 28 8.52 -15.62 8.82
CA CYS A 28 9.50 -15.21 7.81
C CYS A 28 9.32 -13.75 7.39
N GLY A 29 10.08 -13.31 6.37
CA GLY A 29 9.93 -11.98 5.79
C GLY A 29 10.29 -10.86 6.75
N LEU A 30 11.39 -10.99 7.49
CA LEU A 30 11.77 -10.04 8.55
C LEU A 30 12.46 -8.77 8.03
N ASN A 31 12.55 -8.59 6.70
CA ASN A 31 12.97 -7.34 6.06
C ASN A 31 14.26 -6.75 6.67
N SER A 32 15.35 -7.48 6.65
CA SER A 32 16.66 -7.14 7.23
C SER A 32 16.72 -7.03 8.76
N ALA A 33 15.60 -7.11 9.46
CA ALA A 33 15.52 -6.93 10.91
C ALA A 33 15.45 -8.25 11.71
N GLY A 34 15.76 -9.39 11.07
CA GLY A 34 15.58 -10.72 11.64
C GLY A 34 16.30 -10.94 12.96
N ILE A 35 17.53 -10.46 13.10
CA ILE A 35 18.31 -10.59 14.35
C ILE A 35 17.65 -9.76 15.46
N MET A 36 17.24 -8.55 15.15
CA MET A 36 16.62 -7.63 16.12
C MET A 36 15.27 -8.14 16.63
N TYR A 37 14.45 -8.70 15.75
CA TYR A 37 13.10 -9.16 16.12
C TYR A 37 13.08 -10.60 16.65
N SER A 38 14.13 -11.40 16.48
CA SER A 38 14.13 -12.85 16.68
C SER A 38 13.54 -13.30 18.02
N GLY A 39 13.91 -12.66 19.12
CA GLY A 39 13.45 -13.05 20.47
C GLY A 39 11.95 -12.81 20.67
N GLY A 40 11.47 -11.60 20.38
CA GLY A 40 10.06 -11.24 20.52
C GLY A 40 9.16 -11.96 19.52
N PHE A 41 9.61 -12.04 18.27
CA PHE A 41 8.93 -12.73 17.20
C PHE A 41 8.78 -14.23 17.48
N GLY A 42 9.88 -14.89 17.88
CA GLY A 42 9.87 -16.31 18.22
C GLY A 42 8.96 -16.61 19.43
N ARG A 43 8.94 -15.74 20.44
CA ARG A 43 8.04 -15.88 21.59
C ARG A 43 6.57 -15.77 21.18
N ALA A 44 6.20 -14.76 20.41
CA ALA A 44 4.82 -14.55 19.95
C ALA A 44 4.34 -15.75 19.11
N LEU A 45 5.18 -16.27 18.23
CA LEU A 45 4.86 -17.46 17.43
C LEU A 45 4.72 -18.72 18.31
N ALA A 46 5.61 -18.91 19.26
CA ALA A 46 5.53 -20.04 20.20
C ALA A 46 4.25 -19.99 21.06
N ASP A 47 3.90 -18.80 21.56
CA ASP A 47 2.63 -18.61 22.28
C ASP A 47 1.42 -18.97 21.41
N TRP A 48 1.45 -18.57 20.13
CA TRP A 48 0.38 -18.92 19.19
C TRP A 48 0.27 -20.43 18.95
N VAL A 49 1.40 -21.08 18.70
CA VAL A 49 1.45 -22.55 18.50
C VAL A 49 0.89 -23.31 19.72
N VAL A 50 1.26 -22.89 20.92
CA VAL A 50 0.91 -23.62 22.18
C VAL A 50 -0.49 -23.27 22.65
N ARG A 51 -0.92 -22.03 22.52
CA ARG A 51 -2.17 -21.52 23.11
C ARG A 51 -3.30 -21.34 22.09
N GLY A 52 -3.00 -21.48 20.79
CA GLY A 52 -3.95 -21.25 19.70
C GLY A 52 -4.16 -19.78 19.34
N ALA A 53 -3.47 -18.85 20.02
CA ALA A 53 -3.50 -17.42 19.74
C ALA A 53 -2.21 -16.75 20.22
N PRO A 54 -1.75 -15.66 19.58
CA PRO A 54 -0.61 -14.90 20.07
C PRO A 54 -0.96 -14.18 21.37
N SER A 55 0.06 -13.94 22.20
CA SER A 55 -0.10 -13.23 23.49
C SER A 55 -0.16 -11.71 23.35
N ILE A 56 0.13 -11.17 22.18
CA ILE A 56 0.12 -9.76 21.83
C ILE A 56 -0.61 -9.56 20.51
N ASP A 57 -1.08 -8.34 20.25
CA ASP A 57 -1.63 -7.99 18.96
C ASP A 57 -0.54 -8.02 17.88
N ILE A 58 -0.70 -8.92 16.92
CA ILE A 58 0.20 -9.11 15.78
C ILE A 58 -0.49 -8.85 14.43
N PHE A 59 -1.65 -8.19 14.40
CA PHE A 59 -2.43 -7.97 13.20
C PHE A 59 -1.58 -7.50 12.02
N SER A 60 -0.64 -6.59 12.27
CA SER A 60 0.26 -6.08 11.23
C SER A 60 1.28 -7.11 10.71
N ALA A 61 1.47 -8.23 11.39
CA ALA A 61 2.36 -9.31 10.98
C ALA A 61 1.61 -10.59 10.58
N ASP A 62 0.29 -10.61 10.74
CA ASP A 62 -0.52 -11.80 10.44
C ASP A 62 -0.36 -12.20 8.96
N VAL A 63 -0.09 -13.49 8.73
CA VAL A 63 0.07 -14.04 7.39
C VAL A 63 -1.20 -13.90 6.54
N THR A 64 -2.37 -13.78 7.18
CA THR A 64 -3.67 -13.64 6.50
C THR A 64 -4.00 -12.21 6.07
N ARG A 65 -3.16 -11.22 6.42
CA ARG A 65 -3.43 -9.82 6.09
C ARG A 65 -3.43 -9.49 4.60
N PHE A 66 -2.80 -10.32 3.79
CA PHE A 66 -2.80 -10.14 2.34
C PHE A 66 -3.94 -10.89 1.69
N HIS A 67 -4.69 -10.20 0.84
CA HIS A 67 -5.76 -10.83 0.08
C HIS A 67 -5.21 -11.79 -0.99
N PRO A 68 -5.83 -12.97 -1.19
CA PRO A 68 -5.35 -13.96 -2.18
C PRO A 68 -5.22 -13.44 -3.62
N GLU A 69 -6.08 -12.50 -4.03
CA GLU A 69 -5.98 -11.88 -5.37
C GLU A 69 -4.67 -11.10 -5.55
N CYS A 70 -4.18 -10.45 -4.51
CA CYS A 70 -2.91 -9.75 -4.55
C CYS A 70 -1.74 -10.74 -4.58
N THR A 71 -1.73 -11.70 -3.66
CA THR A 71 -0.64 -12.70 -3.55
C THR A 71 -0.61 -13.70 -4.71
N GLY A 72 -1.73 -13.90 -5.41
CA GLY A 72 -1.81 -14.68 -6.63
C GLY A 72 -1.28 -13.96 -7.88
N THR A 73 -0.98 -12.67 -7.78
CA THR A 73 -0.51 -11.84 -8.90
C THR A 73 1.01 -11.64 -8.81
N ALA A 74 1.77 -12.30 -9.70
CA ALA A 74 3.24 -12.21 -9.72
C ALA A 74 3.71 -10.75 -9.83
N ARG A 75 3.10 -9.96 -10.71
CA ARG A 75 3.39 -8.54 -10.88
C ARG A 75 3.27 -7.78 -9.55
N TRP A 76 2.18 -7.99 -8.79
CA TRP A 76 1.98 -7.32 -7.51
C TRP A 76 3.09 -7.66 -6.51
N LEU A 77 3.45 -8.94 -6.41
CA LEU A 77 4.50 -9.40 -5.51
C LEU A 77 5.86 -8.80 -5.87
N GLU A 78 6.21 -8.81 -7.17
CA GLU A 78 7.48 -8.30 -7.67
C GLU A 78 7.62 -6.79 -7.46
N GLU A 79 6.65 -6.01 -7.94
CA GLU A 79 6.68 -4.56 -7.84
C GLU A 79 6.65 -4.09 -6.39
N ARG A 80 5.79 -4.67 -5.55
CA ARG A 80 5.65 -4.27 -4.14
C ARG A 80 6.86 -4.63 -3.29
N SER A 81 7.39 -5.84 -3.42
CA SER A 81 8.56 -6.24 -2.66
C SER A 81 9.80 -5.45 -3.07
N HIS A 82 9.93 -5.14 -4.36
CA HIS A 82 11.00 -4.30 -4.88
C HIS A 82 10.89 -2.86 -4.37
N GLU A 83 9.70 -2.26 -4.45
CA GLU A 83 9.44 -0.91 -3.94
C GLU A 83 9.71 -0.82 -2.44
N THR A 84 9.28 -1.83 -1.68
CA THR A 84 9.51 -1.93 -0.25
C THR A 84 11.01 -1.97 0.07
N TYR A 85 11.79 -2.74 -0.68
CA TYR A 85 13.24 -2.76 -0.54
C TYR A 85 13.86 -1.39 -0.87
N ALA A 86 13.46 -0.78 -1.98
CA ALA A 86 13.98 0.52 -2.40
C ALA A 86 13.70 1.62 -1.35
N ASN A 87 12.56 1.53 -0.68
CA ASN A 87 12.12 2.50 0.32
C ASN A 87 12.54 2.18 1.76
N GLN A 88 13.29 1.09 1.99
CA GLN A 88 13.65 0.61 3.33
C GLN A 88 14.29 1.68 4.24
N SER A 89 15.08 2.58 3.66
CA SER A 89 15.80 3.62 4.39
C SER A 89 15.28 5.03 4.10
N ILE A 90 14.14 5.13 3.44
CA ILE A 90 13.52 6.41 3.11
C ILE A 90 12.51 6.78 4.19
N ILE A 91 12.47 8.06 4.54
CA ILE A 91 11.44 8.57 5.45
C ILE A 91 10.11 8.57 4.70
N SER A 92 9.13 7.82 5.21
CA SER A 92 7.75 7.86 4.70
C SER A 92 7.09 9.17 5.14
N TRP A 93 6.57 9.91 4.18
CA TRP A 93 5.80 11.11 4.46
C TRP A 93 4.33 10.79 4.74
N PRO A 94 3.63 11.64 5.49
CA PRO A 94 2.17 11.51 5.59
C PRO A 94 1.54 11.46 4.20
N HIS A 95 0.60 10.52 4.01
CA HIS A 95 -0.09 10.26 2.73
C HIS A 95 0.75 9.60 1.62
N ASP A 96 1.97 9.16 1.91
CA ASP A 96 2.72 8.31 0.96
C ASP A 96 1.89 7.10 0.56
N GLN A 97 1.86 6.85 -0.75
CA GLN A 97 1.16 5.72 -1.34
C GLN A 97 2.14 4.81 -2.09
N PRO A 98 1.91 3.50 -2.05
CA PRO A 98 2.68 2.60 -2.88
C PRO A 98 2.41 2.87 -4.36
N LEU A 99 3.45 2.79 -5.17
CA LEU A 99 3.40 2.96 -6.61
C LEU A 99 3.30 1.63 -7.35
N GLY A 100 3.96 0.60 -6.81
CA GLY A 100 3.94 -0.74 -7.38
C GLY A 100 2.63 -1.47 -7.09
N GLY A 101 2.26 -2.39 -7.97
CA GLY A 101 1.15 -3.30 -7.77
C GLY A 101 -0.22 -2.64 -7.66
N ARG A 102 -0.41 -1.49 -8.29
CA ARG A 102 -1.69 -0.77 -8.30
C ARG A 102 -2.73 -1.45 -9.20
N ASN A 103 -3.98 -1.12 -8.98
CA ASN A 103 -5.12 -1.55 -9.78
C ASN A 103 -5.40 -3.07 -9.77
N VAL A 104 -4.97 -3.79 -8.73
CA VAL A 104 -5.23 -5.23 -8.62
C VAL A 104 -6.66 -5.51 -8.15
N ARG A 105 -7.14 -4.73 -7.19
CA ARG A 105 -8.50 -4.83 -6.66
C ARG A 105 -9.19 -3.48 -6.73
N GLN A 106 -10.33 -3.47 -7.37
CA GLN A 106 -11.09 -2.25 -7.65
C GLN A 106 -12.56 -2.43 -7.28
N SER A 107 -13.23 -1.35 -6.92
CA SER A 107 -14.69 -1.33 -6.77
C SER A 107 -15.38 -1.42 -8.14
N PRO A 108 -16.60 -1.91 -8.21
CA PRO A 108 -17.41 -1.83 -9.44
C PRO A 108 -17.60 -0.41 -9.98
N LEU A 109 -17.47 0.60 -9.12
CA LEU A 109 -17.60 2.01 -9.47
C LEU A 109 -16.29 2.67 -9.89
N HIS A 110 -15.16 1.92 -9.89
CA HIS A 110 -13.81 2.49 -10.09
C HIS A 110 -13.73 3.35 -11.36
N GLY A 111 -14.20 2.85 -12.51
CA GLY A 111 -14.15 3.60 -13.76
C GLY A 111 -15.01 4.87 -13.77
N GLU A 112 -16.15 4.86 -13.09
CA GLU A 112 -16.99 6.05 -12.96
C GLU A 112 -16.36 7.10 -12.04
N LEU A 113 -15.73 6.66 -10.95
CA LEU A 113 -15.02 7.53 -10.03
C LEU A 113 -13.78 8.14 -10.68
N GLU A 114 -13.02 7.34 -11.44
CA GLU A 114 -11.89 7.81 -12.23
C GLU A 114 -12.31 8.89 -13.24
N ALA A 115 -13.38 8.64 -13.98
CA ALA A 115 -13.94 9.61 -14.93
C ALA A 115 -14.43 10.90 -14.24
N ALA A 116 -14.81 10.81 -12.97
CA ALA A 116 -15.18 11.97 -12.15
C ALA A 116 -13.97 12.73 -11.58
N GLY A 117 -12.74 12.27 -11.82
CA GLY A 117 -11.51 12.89 -11.33
C GLY A 117 -11.04 12.39 -9.96
N CYS A 118 -11.46 11.20 -9.57
CA CYS A 118 -11.02 10.59 -8.32
C CYS A 118 -9.52 10.27 -8.35
N VAL A 119 -8.82 10.64 -7.30
CA VAL A 119 -7.47 10.16 -6.99
C VAL A 119 -7.62 9.02 -6.00
N PHE A 120 -7.11 7.83 -6.38
CA PHE A 120 -7.25 6.64 -5.55
C PHE A 120 -6.07 6.50 -4.59
N ILE A 121 -6.38 6.01 -3.40
CA ILE A 121 -5.42 5.55 -2.40
C ILE A 121 -5.49 4.02 -2.30
N GLU A 122 -4.35 3.39 -2.12
CA GLU A 122 -4.29 1.93 -2.00
C GLU A 122 -4.33 1.52 -0.53
N SER A 123 -5.14 0.50 -0.22
CA SER A 123 -5.17 -0.14 1.09
C SER A 123 -5.32 -1.64 0.92
N HIS A 124 -4.31 -2.41 1.33
CA HIS A 124 -4.28 -3.88 1.26
C HIS A 124 -4.60 -4.44 -0.14
N GLY A 125 -4.08 -3.79 -1.17
CA GLY A 125 -4.28 -4.14 -2.57
C GLY A 125 -5.58 -3.63 -3.18
N TYR A 126 -6.41 -2.90 -2.43
CA TYR A 126 -7.68 -2.36 -2.90
C TYR A 126 -7.56 -0.86 -3.17
N GLU A 127 -8.01 -0.44 -4.36
CA GLU A 127 -8.07 0.99 -4.73
C GLU A 127 -9.31 1.64 -4.11
N ARG A 128 -9.08 2.56 -3.20
CA ARG A 128 -10.13 3.30 -2.49
C ARG A 128 -10.18 4.75 -2.97
N PRO A 129 -11.37 5.36 -3.08
CA PRO A 129 -11.47 6.79 -3.33
C PRO A 129 -10.75 7.57 -2.24
N GLY A 130 -9.78 8.39 -2.63
CA GLY A 130 -9.06 9.28 -1.73
C GLY A 130 -9.69 10.66 -1.68
N PHE A 131 -9.70 11.33 -2.82
CA PHE A 131 -10.30 12.64 -3.01
C PHE A 131 -10.56 12.91 -4.50
N PHE A 132 -11.31 13.95 -4.81
CA PHE A 132 -11.62 14.33 -6.19
C PHE A 132 -10.92 15.63 -6.57
N LEU A 133 -10.25 15.64 -7.73
CA LEU A 133 -9.71 16.84 -8.32
C LEU A 133 -10.83 17.72 -8.81
N GLN A 134 -10.78 19.01 -8.48
CA GLN A 134 -11.79 19.96 -8.94
C GLN A 134 -11.67 20.18 -10.46
N LYS A 135 -12.82 20.40 -11.12
CA LYS A 135 -12.85 20.77 -12.54
C LYS A 135 -12.07 22.05 -12.73
N GLY A 136 -11.03 21.99 -13.59
CA GLY A 136 -10.09 23.09 -13.82
C GLY A 136 -8.66 22.78 -13.38
N HIS A 137 -8.43 21.82 -12.47
CA HIS A 137 -7.08 21.39 -12.12
C HIS A 137 -6.34 20.71 -13.28
N ASN A 138 -7.08 20.09 -14.22
CA ASN A 138 -6.49 19.52 -15.43
C ASN A 138 -5.88 20.56 -16.37
N GLU A 139 -6.24 21.85 -16.25
CA GLU A 139 -5.65 22.93 -17.03
C GLU A 139 -4.24 23.30 -16.56
N SER A 140 -3.86 22.94 -15.34
CA SER A 140 -2.51 23.12 -14.80
C SER A 140 -1.53 21.98 -15.13
N GLY A 141 -1.93 21.02 -15.96
CA GLY A 141 -1.07 19.90 -16.38
C GLY A 141 -0.96 18.77 -15.37
N HIS A 142 -1.73 18.78 -14.29
CA HIS A 142 -1.85 17.65 -13.36
C HIS A 142 -2.85 16.63 -13.92
N THR A 143 -2.37 15.80 -14.83
CA THR A 143 -3.09 14.58 -15.19
C THR A 143 -3.08 13.64 -14.00
N ALA A 144 -4.18 12.90 -13.81
CA ALA A 144 -4.17 11.75 -12.89
C ALA A 144 -2.93 10.89 -13.21
N PRO A 145 -2.13 10.55 -12.22
CA PRO A 145 -0.84 9.94 -12.47
C PRO A 145 -1.00 8.61 -13.21
N VAL A 146 -0.26 8.43 -14.30
CA VAL A 146 -0.15 7.13 -14.96
C VAL A 146 0.60 6.20 -14.01
N LEU A 147 -0.07 5.13 -13.58
CA LEU A 147 0.41 4.21 -12.54
C LEU A 147 1.32 3.10 -13.11
N ASP A 148 2.24 3.45 -13.99
CA ASP A 148 3.25 2.50 -14.43
C ASP A 148 4.41 2.51 -13.45
N TYR A 149 4.64 1.35 -12.82
CA TYR A 149 5.75 1.16 -11.90
C TYR A 149 7.09 1.20 -12.66
N ASP A 150 7.96 2.12 -12.27
CA ASP A 150 9.33 2.18 -12.76
C ASP A 150 10.31 1.60 -11.75
N TYR A 151 10.86 0.44 -12.09
CA TYR A 151 11.83 -0.26 -11.26
C TYR A 151 13.04 0.61 -10.87
N TYR A 152 13.57 1.38 -11.80
CA TYR A 152 14.74 2.24 -11.52
C TYR A 152 14.36 3.56 -10.89
N GLY A 153 13.18 4.06 -11.17
CA GLY A 153 12.64 5.27 -10.56
C GLY A 153 12.46 5.12 -9.05
N ALA A 154 12.15 3.92 -8.57
CA ALA A 154 12.06 3.61 -7.15
C ALA A 154 13.36 3.93 -6.37
N TYR A 155 14.51 3.92 -7.04
CA TYR A 155 15.80 4.31 -6.47
C TYR A 155 16.19 5.78 -6.71
N GLY A 156 15.29 6.59 -7.27
CA GLY A 156 15.58 7.99 -7.57
C GLY A 156 16.57 8.20 -8.71
N HIS A 157 16.72 7.24 -9.61
CA HIS A 157 17.63 7.35 -10.75
C HIS A 157 17.17 8.44 -11.72
N THR A 158 18.04 9.41 -11.99
CA THR A 158 17.77 10.56 -12.88
C THR A 158 17.49 10.18 -14.33
N LYS A 159 17.80 8.95 -14.75
CA LYS A 159 17.43 8.42 -16.09
C LYS A 159 15.91 8.34 -16.30
N HIS A 160 15.15 8.28 -15.24
CA HIS A 160 13.71 8.12 -15.22
C HIS A 160 13.08 9.37 -14.59
N GLN A 161 13.42 10.55 -15.12
CA GLN A 161 12.79 11.82 -14.72
C GLN A 161 11.26 11.80 -14.91
N GLU A 162 10.77 10.86 -15.72
CA GLU A 162 9.36 10.53 -15.90
C GLU A 162 8.71 9.92 -14.65
N TYR A 163 9.50 9.46 -13.69
CA TYR A 163 9.05 9.09 -12.35
C TYR A 163 8.66 10.35 -11.51
N ALA A 164 8.39 11.41 -12.24
CA ALA A 164 7.65 12.58 -11.78
C ALA A 164 6.32 12.23 -11.08
N TYR A 165 5.84 10.99 -11.23
CA TYR A 165 4.69 10.44 -10.54
C TYR A 165 4.80 10.57 -9.01
N ARG A 166 5.92 10.15 -8.42
CA ARG A 166 6.13 10.29 -6.98
C ARG A 166 6.12 11.77 -6.58
N LYS A 167 6.77 12.59 -7.39
CA LYS A 167 6.78 14.04 -7.20
C LYS A 167 5.39 14.65 -7.39
N GLN A 168 4.62 14.18 -8.36
CA GLN A 168 3.24 14.62 -8.57
C GLN A 168 2.33 14.21 -7.42
N ILE A 169 2.47 13.00 -6.85
CA ILE A 169 1.72 12.60 -5.66
C ILE A 169 2.16 13.43 -4.45
N GLU A 170 3.46 13.65 -4.27
CA GLU A 170 3.96 14.52 -3.21
C GLU A 170 3.38 15.93 -3.34
N GLU A 171 3.35 16.50 -4.53
CA GLU A 171 2.76 17.81 -4.82
C GLU A 171 1.25 17.80 -4.58
N LEU A 172 0.52 16.81 -5.11
CA LEU A 172 -0.92 16.69 -4.90
C LEU A 172 -1.28 16.50 -3.42
N CYS A 173 -0.58 15.63 -2.72
CA CYS A 173 -0.86 15.36 -1.31
C CYS A 173 -0.45 16.51 -0.38
N THR A 174 0.53 17.34 -0.75
CA THR A 174 1.02 18.42 0.12
C THR A 174 0.34 19.75 -0.11
N PHE A 175 -0.08 20.06 -1.34
CA PHE A 175 -0.57 21.39 -1.69
C PHE A 175 -2.06 21.44 -2.05
N ASP A 176 -2.56 20.49 -2.82
CA ASP A 176 -3.93 20.53 -3.35
C ASP A 176 -4.93 19.70 -2.54
N THR A 177 -4.47 18.69 -1.81
CA THR A 177 -5.34 17.85 -1.00
C THR A 177 -6.17 18.62 0.04
N PRO A 178 -5.60 19.58 0.80
CA PRO A 178 -6.40 20.35 1.75
C PRO A 178 -7.54 21.16 1.10
N THR A 179 -7.32 21.65 -0.12
CA THR A 179 -8.33 22.40 -0.87
C THR A 179 -9.43 21.46 -1.38
N ALA A 180 -9.07 20.28 -1.92
CA ALA A 180 -10.02 19.27 -2.34
C ALA A 180 -10.87 18.79 -1.16
N TRP A 181 -10.26 18.43 -0.05
CA TRP A 181 -10.97 17.99 1.17
C TRP A 181 -11.89 19.07 1.73
N ALA A 182 -11.47 20.33 1.74
CA ALA A 182 -12.31 21.43 2.18
C ALA A 182 -13.56 21.60 1.32
N SER A 183 -13.42 21.44 0.00
CA SER A 183 -14.52 21.47 -0.96
C SER A 183 -15.48 20.30 -0.78
N GLU A 184 -14.95 19.08 -0.67
CA GLU A 184 -15.75 17.87 -0.44
C GLU A 184 -16.46 17.92 0.92
N HIS A 185 -15.76 18.40 1.96
CA HIS A 185 -16.36 18.60 3.27
C HIS A 185 -17.54 19.57 3.21
N LYS A 186 -17.37 20.68 2.50
CA LYS A 186 -18.44 21.67 2.32
C LYS A 186 -19.63 21.07 1.59
N ALA A 187 -19.40 20.38 0.48
CA ALA A 187 -20.47 19.70 -0.28
C ALA A 187 -21.21 18.68 0.58
N CYS A 188 -20.47 17.90 1.39
CA CYS A 188 -21.04 16.93 2.31
C CYS A 188 -21.93 17.57 3.40
N ARG A 189 -21.63 18.82 3.81
CA ARG A 189 -22.36 19.55 4.85
C ARG A 189 -23.55 20.34 4.32
N GLU A 190 -23.47 20.84 3.11
CA GLU A 190 -24.42 21.82 2.55
C GLU A 190 -25.26 21.23 1.40
N GLU A 191 -24.83 20.09 0.82
CA GLU A 191 -25.45 19.46 -0.34
C GLU A 191 -25.68 17.98 -0.11
N VAL A 192 -25.36 17.12 -1.09
CA VAL A 192 -25.50 15.66 -1.04
C VAL A 192 -24.14 15.02 -1.28
N ALA A 193 -23.80 14.01 -0.46
CA ALA A 193 -22.60 13.22 -0.61
C ALA A 193 -22.91 11.74 -0.83
N MET A 194 -22.09 11.08 -1.65
CA MET A 194 -22.11 9.64 -1.87
C MET A 194 -20.76 9.06 -1.49
N PHE A 195 -20.77 7.98 -0.73
CA PHE A 195 -19.54 7.31 -0.28
C PHE A 195 -19.49 5.90 -0.85
N ASP A 196 -18.40 5.57 -1.53
CA ASP A 196 -18.11 4.18 -1.91
C ASP A 196 -17.49 3.45 -0.71
N VAL A 197 -18.26 2.54 -0.14
CA VAL A 197 -17.85 1.69 1.00
C VAL A 197 -17.59 0.24 0.60
N SER A 198 -17.38 -0.03 -0.69
CA SER A 198 -17.20 -1.38 -1.24
C SER A 198 -15.95 -2.10 -0.70
N SER A 199 -15.04 -1.39 -0.05
CA SER A 199 -13.77 -1.92 0.46
C SER A 199 -13.80 -2.35 1.94
N PHE A 200 -14.96 -2.52 2.51
CA PHE A 200 -15.14 -3.05 3.86
C PHE A 200 -15.27 -4.56 3.86
#